data_067f8cf5084d62afc4e2d34c8a5b4580
#
_entry.id   067f8cf5084d62afc4e2d34c8a5b4580
#
_cell.length_a   1.000
_cell.length_b   1.000
_cell.length_c   1.000
_cell.angle_alpha   90.00
_cell.angle_beta   90.00
_cell.angle_gamma   90.00
#
_symmetry.space_group_name_H-M   'P 1'
#
loop_
_entity.id
_entity.type
_entity.pdbx_description
1 polymer ?
#
loop_
_entity_poly.entity_id
_entity_poly.type
_entity_poly.pdbx_seq_one_letter_code
_entity_poly.pdbx_strand_id
1 'polypeptide(L)'
;MSFQDKYKEYKERQEAKKYFRSNNDQFLNSAQWSKVIGLGLLTAIASGVVLGIVIHSLHITSSLFYIICALVVAGAVTKISQIHSSQMAILSVILTVICYVVGEMTMIYLPLHEAGMGMQFISLLDIFTLSVCSLFVGDLFTTVVALIGLFIAYASAK
;
A
#
# COMPACT_ATOMS: atom_id res chain seq x y z
N MET A 1 -25.35 -39.71 20.81
CA MET A 1 -24.42 -39.11 19.86
C MET A 1 -23.02 -39.34 20.36
N SER A 2 -22.26 -40.20 19.69
CA SER A 2 -20.90 -40.56 20.12
C SER A 2 -19.95 -39.38 19.90
N PHE A 3 -18.88 -39.30 20.66
CA PHE A 3 -17.82 -38.28 20.49
C PHE A 3 -17.19 -38.34 19.09
N GLN A 4 -17.16 -39.54 18.51
CA GLN A 4 -16.70 -39.79 17.14
C GLN A 4 -17.62 -39.17 16.08
N ASP A 5 -18.94 -39.12 16.30
CA ASP A 5 -19.88 -38.53 15.37
C ASP A 5 -19.74 -37.00 15.34
N LYS A 6 -19.54 -36.37 16.50
CA LYS A 6 -19.27 -34.92 16.58
C LYS A 6 -17.95 -34.53 15.92
N TYR A 7 -16.92 -35.37 16.05
CA TYR A 7 -15.63 -35.12 15.41
C TYR A 7 -15.69 -35.26 13.88
N LYS A 8 -16.43 -36.27 13.39
CA LYS A 8 -16.69 -36.41 11.92
C LYS A 8 -17.46 -35.21 11.37
N GLU A 9 -18.55 -34.83 12.04
CA GLU A 9 -19.34 -33.68 11.63
C GLU A 9 -18.54 -32.36 11.65
N TYR A 10 -17.66 -32.17 12.63
CA TYR A 10 -16.76 -31.02 12.70
C TYR A 10 -15.77 -31.03 11.52
N LYS A 11 -15.21 -32.20 11.18
CA LYS A 11 -14.27 -32.36 10.09
C LYS A 11 -14.92 -32.11 8.73
N GLU A 12 -16.11 -32.65 8.52
CA GLU A 12 -16.92 -32.41 7.31
C GLU A 12 -17.30 -30.94 7.14
N ARG A 13 -17.66 -30.25 8.23
CA ARG A 13 -17.92 -28.80 8.22
C ARG A 13 -16.65 -28.00 7.89
N GLN A 14 -15.51 -28.42 8.35
CA GLN A 14 -14.23 -27.79 8.02
C GLN A 14 -13.83 -28.00 6.55
N GLU A 15 -14.04 -29.21 6.04
CA GLU A 15 -13.79 -29.54 4.63
C GLU A 15 -14.77 -28.83 3.70
N ALA A 16 -16.06 -28.77 4.05
CA ALA A 16 -17.03 -27.98 3.32
C ALA A 16 -16.70 -26.48 3.31
N LYS A 17 -16.33 -25.91 4.45
CA LYS A 17 -15.86 -24.50 4.52
C LYS A 17 -14.61 -24.28 3.66
N LYS A 18 -13.69 -25.22 3.63
CA LYS A 18 -12.47 -25.15 2.82
C LYS A 18 -12.79 -25.23 1.32
N TYR A 19 -13.73 -26.11 0.96
CA TYR A 19 -14.22 -26.26 -0.42
C TYR A 19 -14.96 -25.01 -0.91
N PHE A 20 -15.89 -24.48 -0.10
CA PHE A 20 -16.60 -23.23 -0.42
C PHE A 20 -15.65 -22.04 -0.52
N ARG A 21 -14.63 -21.97 0.33
CA ARG A 21 -13.62 -20.91 0.32
C ARG A 21 -12.68 -20.99 -0.87
N SER A 22 -12.36 -22.23 -1.30
CA SER A 22 -11.50 -22.49 -2.47
C SER A 22 -12.23 -22.27 -3.80
N ASN A 23 -13.55 -22.46 -3.82
CA ASN A 23 -14.33 -22.39 -5.05
C ASN A 23 -15.13 -21.09 -5.20
N ASN A 24 -15.00 -20.16 -4.24
CA ASN A 24 -15.65 -18.87 -4.28
C ASN A 24 -14.61 -17.83 -4.69
N ASP A 25 -14.68 -17.34 -5.94
CA ASP A 25 -13.77 -16.35 -6.53
C ASP A 25 -13.66 -15.03 -5.73
N GLN A 26 -14.50 -14.86 -4.71
CA GLN A 26 -14.50 -13.72 -3.81
C GLN A 26 -13.55 -13.86 -2.60
N PHE A 27 -12.95 -15.04 -2.36
CA PHE A 27 -12.09 -15.28 -1.20
C PHE A 27 -10.70 -15.74 -1.63
N LEU A 28 -9.71 -14.90 -1.35
CA LEU A 28 -8.31 -15.28 -1.53
C LEU A 28 -7.87 -16.37 -0.56
N ASN A 29 -7.12 -17.34 -1.07
CA ASN A 29 -6.42 -18.31 -0.24
C ASN A 29 -5.25 -17.62 0.50
N SER A 30 -4.81 -18.17 1.63
CA SER A 30 -3.72 -17.62 2.44
C SER A 30 -2.44 -17.34 1.62
N ALA A 31 -2.09 -18.24 0.69
CA ALA A 31 -0.96 -18.06 -0.21
C ALA A 31 -1.16 -16.91 -1.22
N GLN A 32 -2.38 -16.68 -1.66
CA GLN A 32 -2.72 -15.56 -2.55
C GLN A 32 -2.68 -14.24 -1.80
N TRP A 33 -3.13 -14.21 -0.54
CA TRP A 33 -3.03 -13.05 0.34
C TRP A 33 -1.58 -12.60 0.53
N SER A 34 -0.68 -13.52 0.88
CA SER A 34 0.74 -13.20 1.06
C SER A 34 1.37 -12.68 -0.25
N LYS A 35 0.97 -13.24 -1.40
CA LYS A 35 1.42 -12.79 -2.71
C LYS A 35 0.93 -11.36 -3.03
N VAL A 36 -0.34 -11.06 -2.78
CA VAL A 36 -0.91 -9.71 -3.01
C VAL A 36 -0.25 -8.68 -2.11
N ILE A 37 -0.07 -9.00 -0.82
CA ILE A 37 0.60 -8.10 0.12
C ILE A 37 2.06 -7.89 -0.28
N GLY A 38 2.80 -8.95 -0.56
CA GLY A 38 4.22 -8.87 -0.90
C GLY A 38 4.48 -8.09 -2.19
N LEU A 39 3.78 -8.43 -3.27
CA LEU A 39 3.91 -7.73 -4.55
C LEU A 39 3.32 -6.31 -4.47
N GLY A 40 2.23 -6.11 -3.73
CA GLY A 40 1.65 -4.79 -3.50
C GLY A 40 2.60 -3.88 -2.74
N LEU A 41 3.28 -4.39 -1.71
CA LEU A 41 4.27 -3.63 -0.94
C LEU A 41 5.49 -3.29 -1.80
N LEU A 42 5.96 -4.21 -2.62
CA LEU A 42 7.07 -3.97 -3.52
C LEU A 42 6.72 -2.89 -4.56
N THR A 43 5.52 -2.92 -5.12
CA THR A 43 5.05 -1.88 -6.04
C THR A 43 4.86 -0.53 -5.34
N ALA A 44 4.37 -0.50 -4.10
CA ALA A 44 4.21 0.72 -3.32
C ALA A 44 5.57 1.38 -3.03
N ILE A 45 6.58 0.60 -2.62
CA ILE A 45 7.94 1.10 -2.39
C ILE A 45 8.56 1.60 -3.69
N ALA A 46 8.50 0.80 -4.77
CA ALA A 46 9.08 1.18 -6.05
C ALA A 46 8.45 2.45 -6.62
N SER A 47 7.12 2.57 -6.60
CA SER A 47 6.41 3.77 -7.06
C SER A 47 6.70 4.98 -6.18
N GLY A 48 6.85 4.81 -4.86
CA GLY A 48 7.23 5.88 -3.94
C GLY A 48 8.65 6.41 -4.23
N VAL A 49 9.62 5.52 -4.42
CA VAL A 49 11.00 5.93 -4.78
C VAL A 49 11.00 6.67 -6.13
N VAL A 50 10.32 6.15 -7.15
CA VAL A 50 10.21 6.81 -8.45
C VAL A 50 9.55 8.18 -8.31
N LEU A 51 8.49 8.30 -7.52
CA LEU A 51 7.83 9.57 -7.21
C LEU A 51 8.83 10.59 -6.65
N GLY A 52 9.57 10.22 -5.61
CA GLY A 52 10.55 11.09 -4.97
C GLY A 52 11.65 11.55 -5.93
N ILE A 53 12.18 10.63 -6.75
CA ILE A 53 13.19 10.94 -7.76
C ILE A 53 12.64 11.90 -8.82
N VAL A 54 11.43 11.66 -9.32
CA VAL A 54 10.82 12.49 -10.36
C VAL A 54 10.58 13.92 -9.86
N ILE A 55 10.02 14.06 -8.67
CA ILE A 55 9.76 15.39 -8.08
C ILE A 55 11.08 16.13 -7.83
N HIS A 56 12.09 15.44 -7.29
CA HIS A 56 13.42 16.02 -7.05
C HIS A 56 14.09 16.46 -8.37
N SER A 57 14.09 15.60 -9.40
CA SER A 57 14.74 15.88 -10.68
C SER A 57 14.08 16.98 -11.48
N LEU A 58 12.76 17.04 -11.44
CA LEU A 58 11.99 18.05 -12.18
C LEU A 58 11.84 19.38 -11.44
N HIS A 59 12.20 19.44 -10.17
CA HIS A 59 11.98 20.60 -9.28
C HIS A 59 10.51 21.09 -9.31
N ILE A 60 9.57 20.18 -9.60
CA ILE A 60 8.13 20.48 -9.69
C ILE A 60 7.45 19.88 -8.48
N THR A 61 7.02 20.70 -7.55
CA THR A 61 6.15 20.31 -6.44
C THR A 61 4.70 20.18 -6.93
N SER A 62 4.43 19.16 -7.75
CA SER A 62 3.08 18.93 -8.22
C SER A 62 2.42 17.81 -7.40
N SER A 63 1.49 18.20 -6.55
CA SER A 63 0.68 17.29 -5.74
C SER A 63 -0.10 16.28 -6.59
N LEU A 64 -0.30 16.54 -7.90
CA LEU A 64 -0.98 15.63 -8.82
C LEU A 64 -0.26 14.27 -8.96
N PHE A 65 1.04 14.21 -8.72
CA PHE A 65 1.80 12.95 -8.75
C PHE A 65 1.32 11.95 -7.68
N TYR A 66 0.77 12.43 -6.55
CA TYR A 66 0.19 11.55 -5.53
C TYR A 66 -1.03 10.78 -6.07
N ILE A 67 -1.87 11.43 -6.88
CA ILE A 67 -3.01 10.77 -7.52
C ILE A 67 -2.54 9.69 -8.49
N ILE A 68 -1.51 9.98 -9.29
CA ILE A 68 -0.95 9.01 -10.25
C ILE A 68 -0.41 7.79 -9.49
N CYS A 69 0.36 8.00 -8.42
CA CYS A 69 0.86 6.91 -7.60
C CYS A 69 -0.26 6.09 -6.94
N ALA A 70 -1.32 6.75 -6.46
CA ALA A 70 -2.49 6.07 -5.93
C ALA A 70 -3.14 5.14 -6.97
N LEU A 71 -3.30 5.60 -8.20
CA LEU A 71 -3.82 4.79 -9.31
C LEU A 71 -2.90 3.61 -9.66
N VAL A 72 -1.59 3.82 -9.68
CA VAL A 72 -0.62 2.76 -9.96
C VAL A 72 -0.66 1.67 -8.89
N VAL A 73 -0.66 2.06 -7.61
CA VAL A 73 -0.73 1.11 -6.49
C VAL A 73 -2.07 0.37 -6.48
N ALA A 74 -3.19 1.08 -6.63
CA ALA A 74 -4.51 0.48 -6.68
C ALA A 74 -4.66 -0.48 -7.87
N GLY A 75 -4.20 -0.07 -9.06
CA GLY A 75 -4.20 -0.90 -10.25
C GLY A 75 -3.31 -2.15 -10.11
N ALA A 76 -2.18 -2.05 -9.42
CA ALA A 76 -1.34 -3.20 -9.11
C ALA A 76 -2.05 -4.19 -8.17
N VAL A 77 -2.66 -3.69 -7.09
CA VAL A 77 -3.40 -4.53 -6.14
C VAL A 77 -4.56 -5.26 -6.83
N THR A 78 -5.38 -4.56 -7.60
CA THR A 78 -6.52 -5.16 -8.31
C THR A 78 -6.07 -6.17 -9.38
N LYS A 79 -5.00 -5.86 -10.11
CA LYS A 79 -4.46 -6.77 -11.14
C LYS A 79 -3.86 -8.05 -10.54
N ILE A 80 -3.23 -7.95 -9.37
CA ILE A 80 -2.61 -9.10 -8.70
C ILE A 80 -3.69 -9.95 -7.99
N SER A 81 -4.66 -9.31 -7.35
CA SER A 81 -5.73 -10.00 -6.62
C SER A 81 -6.79 -10.59 -7.55
N GLN A 82 -7.03 -9.94 -8.70
CA GLN A 82 -8.14 -10.23 -9.63
C GLN A 82 -9.53 -10.22 -8.96
N ILE A 83 -9.62 -9.65 -7.76
CA ILE A 83 -10.83 -9.60 -6.94
C ILE A 83 -11.06 -8.16 -6.51
N HIS A 84 -12.29 -7.71 -6.68
CA HIS A 84 -12.78 -6.45 -6.13
C HIS A 84 -13.51 -6.72 -4.82
N SER A 85 -12.99 -6.22 -3.71
CA SER A 85 -13.60 -6.39 -2.40
C SER A 85 -13.23 -5.27 -1.45
N SER A 86 -14.05 -5.06 -0.42
CA SER A 86 -13.75 -4.05 0.62
C SER A 86 -12.40 -4.28 1.32
N GLN A 87 -11.95 -5.53 1.42
CA GLN A 87 -10.66 -5.87 2.00
C GLN A 87 -9.50 -5.43 1.09
N MET A 88 -9.65 -5.61 -0.24
CA MET A 88 -8.67 -5.13 -1.22
C MET A 88 -8.62 -3.62 -1.27
N ALA A 89 -9.77 -2.95 -1.12
CA ALA A 89 -9.84 -1.50 -1.05
C ALA A 89 -9.06 -0.96 0.16
N ILE A 90 -9.22 -1.55 1.34
CA ILE A 90 -8.48 -1.17 2.55
C ILE A 90 -6.99 -1.42 2.36
N LEU A 91 -6.60 -2.59 1.83
CA LEU A 91 -5.21 -2.92 1.56
C LEU A 91 -4.58 -1.91 0.57
N SER A 92 -5.30 -1.54 -0.48
CA SER A 92 -4.87 -0.54 -1.46
C SER A 92 -4.60 0.82 -0.80
N VAL A 93 -5.48 1.26 0.10
CA VAL A 93 -5.28 2.51 0.86
C VAL A 93 -4.02 2.44 1.73
N ILE A 94 -3.83 1.36 2.48
CA ILE A 94 -2.63 1.18 3.31
C ILE A 94 -1.35 1.21 2.48
N LEU A 95 -1.33 0.50 1.36
CA LEU A 95 -0.17 0.48 0.46
C LEU A 95 0.09 1.85 -0.20
N THR A 96 -0.97 2.61 -0.50
CA THR A 96 -0.84 3.96 -1.03
C THR A 96 -0.26 4.92 0.01
N VAL A 97 -0.64 4.81 1.29
CA VAL A 97 0.00 5.57 2.38
C VAL A 97 1.48 5.26 2.47
N ILE A 98 1.86 3.97 2.41
CA ILE A 98 3.27 3.56 2.41
C ILE A 98 4.01 4.16 1.21
N CYS A 99 3.40 4.15 0.02
CA CYS A 99 3.96 4.76 -1.18
C CYS A 99 4.23 6.26 -0.99
N TYR A 100 3.31 7.00 -0.40
CA TYR A 100 3.46 8.43 -0.13
C TYR A 100 4.59 8.70 0.86
N VAL A 101 4.63 7.96 1.98
CA VAL A 101 5.70 8.10 2.97
C VAL A 101 7.07 7.82 2.36
N VAL A 102 7.19 6.75 1.55
CA VAL A 102 8.45 6.43 0.87
C VAL A 102 8.84 7.53 -0.14
N GLY A 103 7.87 8.10 -0.85
CA GLY A 103 8.08 9.21 -1.77
C GLY A 103 8.65 10.44 -1.05
N GLU A 104 8.03 10.85 0.05
CA GLU A 104 8.50 11.95 0.89
C GLU A 104 9.88 11.67 1.49
N MET A 105 10.11 10.45 1.99
CA MET A 105 11.45 10.06 2.48
C MET A 105 12.51 10.20 1.40
N THR A 106 12.21 9.80 0.18
CA THR A 106 13.13 9.90 -0.96
C THR A 106 13.40 11.37 -1.31
N MET A 107 12.36 12.21 -1.30
CA MET A 107 12.48 13.66 -1.54
C MET A 107 13.36 14.37 -0.50
N ILE A 108 13.28 13.96 0.76
CA ILE A 108 14.10 14.53 1.84
C ILE A 108 15.53 14.00 1.76
N TYR A 109 15.69 12.71 1.46
CA TYR A 109 16.99 12.04 1.46
C TYR A 109 17.89 12.49 0.30
N LEU A 110 17.35 12.67 -0.91
CA LEU A 110 18.15 12.99 -2.11
C LEU A 110 18.97 14.29 -1.95
N PRO A 111 18.38 15.45 -1.60
CA PRO A 111 19.14 16.66 -1.44
C PRO A 111 20.13 16.62 -0.26
N LEU A 112 19.84 15.88 0.80
CA LEU A 112 20.77 15.66 1.90
C LEU A 112 22.00 14.86 1.46
N HIS A 113 21.79 13.85 0.63
CA HIS A 113 22.86 13.04 0.07
C HIS A 113 23.74 13.87 -0.89
N GLU A 114 23.14 14.69 -1.74
CA GLU A 114 23.86 15.61 -2.64
C GLU A 114 24.66 16.66 -1.90
N ALA A 115 24.14 17.13 -0.76
CA ALA A 115 24.86 18.07 0.11
C ALA A 115 26.02 17.42 0.91
N GLY A 116 26.29 16.12 0.72
CA GLY A 116 27.32 15.39 1.45
C GLY A 116 26.96 15.07 2.92
N MET A 117 25.73 15.37 3.32
CA MET A 117 25.17 15.01 4.62
C MET A 117 24.52 13.61 4.53
N GLY A 118 25.35 12.58 4.52
CA GLY A 118 24.84 11.19 4.50
C GLY A 118 24.19 10.77 5.83
N MET A 119 23.75 9.51 5.90
CA MET A 119 23.11 8.89 7.08
C MET A 119 23.89 9.00 8.39
N GLN A 120 25.11 9.55 8.37
CA GLN A 120 25.91 9.80 9.57
C GLN A 120 25.38 10.94 10.42
N PHE A 121 24.62 11.86 9.85
CA PHE A 121 24.11 13.07 10.54
C PHE A 121 22.61 13.04 10.84
N ILE A 122 21.83 12.25 10.07
CA ILE A 122 20.37 12.17 10.24
C ILE A 122 19.96 10.71 10.27
N SER A 123 19.27 10.31 11.34
CA SER A 123 18.75 8.96 11.50
C SER A 123 17.61 8.69 10.50
N LEU A 124 17.50 7.46 10.03
CA LEU A 124 16.35 6.98 9.23
C LEU A 124 15.01 7.28 9.93
N LEU A 125 14.98 7.20 11.26
CA LEU A 125 13.80 7.54 12.07
C LEU A 125 13.43 9.03 11.98
N ASP A 126 14.43 9.91 11.93
CA ASP A 126 14.18 11.36 11.81
C ASP A 126 13.62 11.69 10.43
N ILE A 127 14.16 11.06 9.37
CA ILE A 127 13.66 11.22 8.00
C ILE A 127 12.22 10.71 7.91
N PHE A 128 11.91 9.55 8.52
CA PHE A 128 10.55 9.01 8.55
C PHE A 128 9.59 9.95 9.28
N THR A 129 9.98 10.46 10.45
CA THR A 129 9.16 11.39 11.23
C THR A 129 8.91 12.70 10.47
N LEU A 130 9.94 13.24 9.85
CA LEU A 130 9.82 14.44 9.00
C LEU A 130 8.89 14.19 7.80
N SER A 131 9.00 13.01 7.14
CA SER A 131 8.16 12.65 6.01
C SER A 131 6.68 12.56 6.40
N VAL A 132 6.38 11.93 7.54
CA VAL A 132 5.01 11.87 8.06
C VAL A 132 4.50 13.27 8.43
N CYS A 133 5.32 14.09 9.09
CA CYS A 133 4.95 15.47 9.41
C CYS A 133 4.72 16.30 8.14
N SER A 134 5.56 16.16 7.13
CA SER A 134 5.42 16.87 5.83
C SER A 134 4.08 16.57 5.17
N LEU A 135 3.67 15.32 5.13
CA LEU A 135 2.39 14.90 4.54
C LEU A 135 1.16 15.50 5.23
N PHE A 136 1.20 15.69 6.55
CA PHE A 136 0.02 16.11 7.32
C PHE A 136 0.05 17.59 7.72
N VAL A 137 1.22 18.20 7.85
CA VAL A 137 1.40 19.55 8.41
C VAL A 137 2.03 20.53 7.40
N GLY A 138 2.65 20.01 6.31
CA GLY A 138 3.43 20.81 5.38
C GLY A 138 2.59 21.78 4.57
N ASP A 139 1.77 21.30 3.64
CA ASP A 139 0.92 22.12 2.79
C ASP A 139 -0.49 21.54 2.72
N LEU A 140 -1.46 22.38 3.08
CA LEU A 140 -2.87 22.01 3.11
C LEU A 140 -3.36 21.49 1.74
N PHE A 141 -2.88 22.07 0.65
CA PHE A 141 -3.23 21.64 -0.69
C PHE A 141 -2.71 20.22 -0.99
N THR A 142 -1.47 19.94 -0.66
CA THR A 142 -0.86 18.61 -0.80
C THR A 142 -1.59 17.57 0.04
N THR A 143 -1.95 17.90 1.27
CA THR A 143 -2.74 17.01 2.14
C THR A 143 -4.11 16.69 1.53
N VAL A 144 -4.82 17.67 1.02
CA VAL A 144 -6.13 17.45 0.36
C VAL A 144 -5.99 16.56 -0.87
N VAL A 145 -4.98 16.81 -1.71
CA VAL A 145 -4.75 16.00 -2.92
C VAL A 145 -4.34 14.57 -2.55
N ALA A 146 -3.53 14.38 -1.52
CA ALA A 146 -3.20 13.05 -1.00
C ALA A 146 -4.45 12.30 -0.51
N LEU A 147 -5.36 12.96 0.22
CA LEU A 147 -6.63 12.38 0.64
C LEU A 147 -7.51 12.00 -0.55
N ILE A 148 -7.59 12.83 -1.59
CA ILE A 148 -8.28 12.50 -2.83
C ILE A 148 -7.66 11.27 -3.48
N GLY A 149 -6.33 11.16 -3.51
CA GLY A 149 -5.62 9.98 -4.01
C GLY A 149 -5.98 8.72 -3.23
N LEU A 150 -6.04 8.78 -1.89
CA LEU A 150 -6.47 7.65 -1.06
C LEU A 150 -7.92 7.24 -1.35
N PHE A 151 -8.81 8.21 -1.55
CA PHE A 151 -10.19 7.92 -1.93
C PHE A 151 -10.28 7.23 -3.29
N ILE A 152 -9.50 7.69 -4.26
CA ILE A 152 -9.41 7.08 -5.60
C ILE A 152 -8.86 5.65 -5.48
N ALA A 153 -7.81 5.42 -4.68
CA ALA A 153 -7.26 4.10 -4.43
C ALA A 153 -8.30 3.15 -3.82
N TYR A 154 -9.09 3.64 -2.86
CA TYR A 154 -10.19 2.88 -2.28
C TYR A 154 -11.26 2.53 -3.32
N ALA A 155 -11.71 3.53 -4.08
CA ALA A 155 -12.76 3.35 -5.08
C ALA A 155 -12.36 2.43 -6.23
N SER A 156 -11.09 2.47 -6.64
CA SER A 156 -10.55 1.63 -7.73
C SER A 156 -10.38 0.16 -7.34
N ALA A 157 -10.22 -0.14 -6.05
CA ALA A 157 -9.99 -1.50 -5.55
C ALA A 157 -11.26 -2.16 -4.97
N LYS A 158 -12.36 -1.40 -4.82
CA LYS A 158 -13.66 -1.88 -4.34
C LYS A 158 -14.46 -2.51 -5.48
#